data_e5b58754c709997e3f29224cf2458fdb
#
_entry.id   e5b58754c709997e3f29224cf2458fdb
#
_cell.length_a   1.000
_cell.length_b   1.000
_cell.length_c   1.000
_cell.angle_alpha   90.00
_cell.angle_beta   90.00
_cell.angle_gamma   90.00
#
_symmetry.space_group_name_H-M   'P 1'
#
loop_
_entity.id
_entity.type
_entity.pdbx_description
1 polymer ?
#
loop_
_entity_poly.entity_id
_entity_poly.type
_entity_poly.pdbx_seq_one_letter_code
_entity_poly.pdbx_strand_id
1 'polypeptide(L)' 'TINTVAQKDLILAALRQGPLTPAEIAERFAAGRPSARIGDLRNAGHDIACVRGNDGVYRYVLRNT' A
#
# COMPACT_ATOMS: atom_id res chain seq x y z
N THR A 1 -15.89 12.49 -18.77
CA THR A 1 -14.85 11.50 -18.67
C THR A 1 -14.47 11.24 -17.22
N ILE A 2 -14.38 10.02 -16.89
CA ILE A 2 -14.03 9.64 -15.55
C ILE A 2 -12.53 9.68 -15.39
N ASN A 3 -12.12 10.36 -14.36
CA ASN A 3 -10.73 10.41 -14.00
C ASN A 3 -10.36 9.12 -13.28
N THR A 4 -9.73 8.23 -13.99
CA THR A 4 -9.37 6.93 -13.43
C THR A 4 -8.00 6.99 -12.78
N VAL A 5 -7.99 6.91 -11.48
CA VAL A 5 -6.74 6.83 -10.73
C VAL A 5 -6.43 5.35 -10.50
N ALA A 6 -5.21 4.94 -10.81
CA ALA A 6 -4.80 3.56 -10.59
C ALA A 6 -4.84 3.22 -9.11
N GLN A 7 -5.22 1.98 -8.79
CA GLN A 7 -5.28 1.54 -7.39
C GLN A 7 -3.94 1.74 -6.67
N LYS A 8 -2.84 1.50 -7.36
CA LYS A 8 -1.51 1.68 -6.77
C LYS A 8 -1.27 3.12 -6.33
N ASP A 9 -1.79 4.10 -7.08
CA ASP A 9 -1.64 5.51 -6.71
C ASP A 9 -2.46 5.84 -5.47
N LEU A 10 -3.66 5.29 -5.36
CA LEU A 10 -4.49 5.45 -4.17
C LEU A 10 -3.84 4.82 -2.95
N ILE A 11 -3.26 3.64 -3.11
CA ILE A 11 -2.55 2.96 -2.03
C ILE A 11 -1.33 3.78 -1.61
N LEU A 12 -0.61 4.31 -2.57
CA LEU A 12 0.57 5.14 -2.29
C LEU A 12 0.18 6.38 -1.49
N ALA A 13 -0.88 7.06 -1.90
CA ALA A 13 -1.36 8.24 -1.18
C ALA A 13 -1.76 7.91 0.25
N ALA A 14 -2.41 6.77 0.45
CA ALA A 14 -2.79 6.33 1.79
C ALA A 14 -1.56 5.99 2.63
N LEU A 15 -0.54 5.36 2.04
CA LEU A 15 0.70 5.03 2.74
C LEU A 15 1.46 6.26 3.18
N ARG A 16 1.35 7.35 2.44
CA ARG A 16 1.97 8.63 2.83
C ARG A 16 1.36 9.20 4.09
N GLN A 17 0.12 8.83 4.39
CA GLN A 17 -0.56 9.29 5.60
C GLN A 17 -0.25 8.41 6.80
N GLY A 18 0.15 7.17 6.58
CA GLY A 18 0.49 6.26 7.66
C GLY A 18 0.56 4.81 7.19
N PRO A 19 1.04 3.92 8.06
CA PRO A 19 1.14 2.49 7.73
C PRO A 19 -0.23 1.87 7.47
N LEU A 20 -0.26 0.88 6.58
CA LEU A 20 -1.47 0.14 6.26
C LEU A 20 -1.20 -1.35 6.35
N THR A 21 -2.17 -2.10 6.90
CA THR A 21 -2.10 -3.56 6.87
C THR A 21 -2.54 -4.06 5.50
N PRO A 22 -2.11 -5.26 5.09
CA PRO A 22 -2.62 -5.86 3.86
C PRO A 22 -4.14 -5.98 3.84
N ALA A 23 -4.74 -6.28 4.99
CA ALA A 23 -6.19 -6.39 5.10
C ALA A 23 -6.87 -5.04 4.83
N GLU A 24 -6.31 -3.96 5.36
CA GLU A 24 -6.84 -2.62 5.12
C GLU A 24 -6.75 -2.24 3.64
N ILE A 25 -5.66 -2.59 3.00
CA ILE A 25 -5.49 -2.33 1.57
C ILE A 25 -6.53 -3.09 0.76
N ALA A 26 -6.73 -4.36 1.07
CA ALA A 26 -7.72 -5.19 0.39
C ALA A 26 -9.13 -4.63 0.57
N GLU A 27 -9.45 -4.19 1.77
CA GLU A 27 -10.77 -3.66 2.10
C GLU A 27 -11.04 -2.31 1.47
N ARG A 28 -10.11 -1.38 1.63
CA ARG A 28 -10.29 0.01 1.19
C ARG A 28 -10.28 0.16 -0.32
N PHE A 29 -9.47 -0.63 -0.98
CA PHE A 29 -9.22 -0.45 -2.40
C PHE A 29 -9.72 -1.61 -3.24
N ALA A 30 -10.44 -2.53 -2.63
CA ALA A 30 -10.94 -3.74 -3.30
C ALA A 30 -9.82 -4.45 -4.06
N ALA A 31 -8.62 -4.43 -3.53
CA ALA A 31 -7.46 -5.06 -4.16
C ALA A 31 -7.42 -6.53 -3.80
N GLY A 32 -7.63 -7.39 -4.77
CA GLY A 32 -7.64 -8.83 -4.54
C GLY A 32 -6.29 -9.38 -4.10
N ARG A 33 -5.20 -8.68 -4.44
CA ARG A 33 -3.84 -9.07 -4.06
C ARG A 33 -3.05 -7.84 -3.64
N PRO A 34 -3.13 -7.45 -2.36
CA PRO A 34 -2.40 -6.26 -1.89
C PRO A 34 -0.91 -6.35 -2.14
N SER A 35 -0.31 -7.53 -1.97
CA SER A 35 1.13 -7.71 -2.19
C SER A 35 1.53 -7.44 -3.64
N ALA A 36 0.66 -7.76 -4.60
CA ALA A 36 0.93 -7.47 -5.99
C ALA A 36 0.96 -5.95 -6.25
N ARG A 37 0.01 -5.23 -5.64
CA ARG A 37 -0.01 -3.76 -5.76
C ARG A 37 1.23 -3.14 -5.12
N ILE A 38 1.63 -3.65 -3.97
CA ILE A 38 2.85 -3.21 -3.30
C ILE A 38 4.07 -3.51 -4.16
N GLY A 39 4.10 -4.68 -4.79
CA GLY A 39 5.17 -5.03 -5.73
C GLY A 39 5.26 -4.05 -6.90
N ASP A 40 4.12 -3.65 -7.46
CA ASP A 40 4.08 -2.67 -8.54
C ASP A 40 4.66 -1.33 -8.10
N LEU A 41 4.35 -0.90 -6.88
CA LEU A 41 4.88 0.34 -6.33
C LEU A 41 6.38 0.26 -6.11
N ARG A 42 6.87 -0.88 -5.60
CA ARG A 42 8.31 -1.10 -5.43
C ARG A 42 9.04 -1.05 -6.77
N ASN A 43 8.45 -1.65 -7.79
CA ASN A 43 9.02 -1.64 -9.13
C ASN A 43 9.05 -0.23 -9.74
N ALA A 44 8.14 0.62 -9.31
CA ALA A 44 8.10 2.02 -9.74
C ALA A 44 9.10 2.90 -9.00
N GLY A 45 9.82 2.36 -8.03
CA GLY A 45 10.86 3.08 -7.30
C GLY A 45 10.46 3.53 -5.90
N HIS A 46 9.31 3.12 -5.41
CA HIS A 46 8.86 3.46 -4.07
C HIS A 46 9.44 2.48 -3.05
N ASP A 47 10.01 3.01 -1.98
CA ASP A 47 10.58 2.19 -0.93
C ASP A 47 9.52 1.87 0.12
N ILE A 48 8.93 0.68 -0.01
CA ILE A 48 7.88 0.24 0.89
C ILE A 48 8.40 -0.95 1.69
N ALA A 49 8.43 -0.77 3.01
CA ALA A 49 8.85 -1.81 3.93
C ALA A 49 7.65 -2.51 4.51
N CYS A 50 7.83 -3.78 4.85
CA CYS A 50 6.82 -4.54 5.60
C CYS A 50 7.35 -4.69 7.03
N VAL A 51 6.67 -4.07 7.98
CA VAL A 51 7.12 -4.00 9.37
C VAL A 51 6.10 -4.72 10.25
N ARG A 52 6.63 -5.57 11.13
CA ARG A 52 5.80 -6.26 12.10
C ARG A 52 5.60 -5.37 13.33
N GLY A 53 4.35 -5.13 13.70
CA GLY A 53 4.02 -4.37 14.89
C GLY A 53 4.10 -5.21 16.17
N ASN A 54 3.95 -4.56 17.31
CA ASN A 54 3.97 -5.21 18.62
C ASN A 54 2.80 -6.20 18.80
N ASP A 55 1.73 -5.98 18.06
CA ASP A 55 0.56 -6.85 18.08
C ASP A 55 0.72 -8.07 17.15
N GLY A 56 1.87 -8.20 16.50
CA GLY A 56 2.13 -9.30 15.58
C GLY A 56 1.57 -9.08 14.18
N VAL A 57 1.00 -7.93 13.91
CA VAL A 57 0.40 -7.62 12.61
C VAL A 57 1.42 -6.89 11.74
N TYR A 58 1.55 -7.38 10.50
CA TYR A 58 2.43 -6.73 9.54
C TYR A 58 1.74 -5.53 8.90
N ARG A 59 2.50 -4.47 8.69
CA ARG A 59 2.03 -3.25 8.03
C ARG A 59 3.03 -2.82 6.98
N TYR A 60 2.51 -2.27 5.90
CA TYR A 60 3.35 -1.66 4.88
C TYR A 60 3.59 -0.20 5.24
N VAL A 61 4.84 0.22 5.12
CA VAL A 61 5.26 1.58 5.46
C VAL A 61 6.02 2.16 4.27
N LEU A 62 5.60 3.34 3.83
CA LEU A 62 6.31 4.05 2.78
C LEU A 62 7.48 4.82 3.43
N ARG A 63 8.71 4.57 2.95
CA ARG A 63 9.92 5.11 3.56
C ARG A 63 10.52 6.28 2.79
N ASN A 64 10.32 6.32 1.48
CA ASN A 64 10.88 7.38 0.66
C ASN A 64 9.81 8.39 0.28
N THR A 65 9.38 9.16 1.22
CA THR A 65 8.37 10.18 0.94
C THR A 65 8.97 11.42 0.29
#